data_e53b28f8cacf1fc3c4d1408fd08d2ca8
#
_entry.id   e53b28f8cacf1fc3c4d1408fd08d2ca8
#
_cell.length_a   1.000
_cell.length_b   1.000
_cell.length_c   1.000
_cell.angle_alpha   90.00
_cell.angle_beta   90.00
_cell.angle_gamma   90.00
#
_symmetry.space_group_name_H-M   'P 1'
#
loop_
_entity.id
_entity.type
_entity.pdbx_description
1 polymer ?
#
loop_
_entity_poly.entity_id
_entity_poly.type
_entity_poly.pdbx_seq_one_letter_code
_entity_poly.pdbx_strand_id
1 'polypeptide(L)'
;GQPLIFDYKPGNAGGVAMDLIAKAPADGYTLYFFDSGPLTVAPHMGRVTYDVNKSFTMLGHVCGSGSMLVAHPSTPFKTVTDVVATSKRESDKWSYGTSGVGGPHHLSGEYFKSVTGAVLLHVPYKGGGPAMADLMGGQVPLLFSSLGPVVSAAKAGKVRPIAVTSLKRSNAFPDVPTFDELGYKGFESVAWYGLMGPAGMPADVVARLSRALTKVGEDKAVMEQINATGCDAEILPADQTLEKIRADSAKWGKVIKDANIKPE
;
A
#
# COMPACT_ATOMS: atom_id res chain seq x y z
N GLY A 1 21.50 -14.82 19.04
CA GLY A 1 20.37 -14.17 19.64
C GLY A 1 19.31 -15.14 20.12
N GLN A 2 18.17 -14.62 20.50
CA GLN A 2 17.00 -15.41 20.83
C GLN A 2 16.19 -15.65 19.55
N PRO A 3 15.46 -16.80 19.43
CA PRO A 3 14.59 -17.05 18.30
C PRO A 3 13.42 -16.07 18.28
N LEU A 4 12.98 -15.67 17.08
CA LEU A 4 11.74 -14.94 16.89
C LEU A 4 10.61 -15.92 16.60
N ILE A 5 9.47 -15.75 17.27
CA ILE A 5 8.26 -16.50 17.03
C ILE A 5 7.29 -15.59 16.28
N PHE A 6 6.85 -16.03 15.10
CA PHE A 6 5.85 -15.32 14.31
C PHE A 6 4.45 -15.79 14.69
N ASP A 7 3.63 -14.87 15.17
CA ASP A 7 2.24 -15.13 15.55
C ASP A 7 1.31 -14.32 14.61
N TYR A 8 0.58 -15.01 13.75
CA TYR A 8 -0.30 -14.42 12.75
C TYR A 8 -1.71 -14.26 13.31
N LYS A 9 -2.18 -13.02 13.43
CA LYS A 9 -3.53 -12.66 13.94
C LYS A 9 -4.36 -11.99 12.86
N PRO A 10 -4.94 -12.74 11.92
CA PRO A 10 -5.77 -12.18 10.86
C PRO A 10 -7.10 -11.66 11.40
N GLY A 11 -7.69 -10.73 10.68
CA GLY A 11 -9.05 -10.23 10.92
C GLY A 11 -9.14 -8.71 11.02
N ASN A 12 -10.32 -8.19 10.68
CA ASN A 12 -10.68 -6.77 10.73
C ASN A 12 -9.62 -5.84 10.10
N ALA A 13 -9.15 -6.20 8.90
CA ALA A 13 -8.10 -5.44 8.18
C ALA A 13 -6.88 -5.10 9.09
N GLY A 14 -6.41 -6.07 9.90
CA GLY A 14 -5.30 -5.89 10.85
C GLY A 14 -5.71 -5.39 12.24
N GLY A 15 -6.95 -4.96 12.44
CA GLY A 15 -7.43 -4.42 13.72
C GLY A 15 -7.30 -5.40 14.90
N VAL A 16 -7.46 -6.71 14.65
CA VAL A 16 -7.26 -7.73 15.70
C VAL A 16 -5.82 -7.71 16.23
N ALA A 17 -4.83 -7.65 15.35
CA ALA A 17 -3.43 -7.56 15.75
C ALA A 17 -3.12 -6.23 16.44
N MET A 18 -3.71 -5.13 15.97
CA MET A 18 -3.57 -3.82 16.59
C MET A 18 -4.09 -3.79 18.04
N ASP A 19 -5.26 -4.39 18.28
CA ASP A 19 -5.84 -4.49 19.61
C ASP A 19 -5.01 -5.35 20.55
N LEU A 20 -4.42 -6.42 20.04
CA LEU A 20 -3.54 -7.29 20.82
C LEU A 20 -2.25 -6.58 21.21
N ILE A 21 -1.59 -5.90 20.25
CA ILE A 21 -0.34 -5.19 20.55
C ILE A 21 -0.57 -3.97 21.47
N ALA A 22 -1.70 -3.27 21.34
CA ALA A 22 -2.04 -2.17 22.22
C ALA A 22 -2.19 -2.58 23.71
N LYS A 23 -2.48 -3.86 23.96
CA LYS A 23 -2.69 -4.43 25.30
C LYS A 23 -1.54 -5.34 25.76
N ALA A 24 -0.53 -5.53 24.93
CA ALA A 24 0.61 -6.39 25.25
C ALA A 24 1.49 -5.76 26.35
N PRO A 25 2.25 -6.57 27.12
CA PRO A 25 3.26 -6.05 28.04
C PRO A 25 4.28 -5.17 27.31
N ALA A 26 4.57 -4.00 27.87
CA ALA A 26 5.50 -3.04 27.28
C ALA A 26 6.98 -3.34 27.59
N ASP A 27 7.37 -4.61 27.54
CA ASP A 27 8.69 -5.11 27.91
C ASP A 27 9.66 -5.29 26.73
N GLY A 28 9.17 -5.06 25.49
CA GLY A 28 9.93 -5.20 24.26
C GLY A 28 10.05 -6.60 23.70
N TYR A 29 9.38 -7.60 24.29
CA TYR A 29 9.33 -8.97 23.77
C TYR A 29 8.16 -9.20 22.82
N THR A 30 7.15 -8.34 22.83
CA THR A 30 6.03 -8.39 21.87
C THR A 30 6.09 -7.17 20.97
N LEU A 31 6.31 -7.41 19.69
CA LEU A 31 6.40 -6.39 18.65
C LEU A 31 5.41 -6.69 17.53
N TYR A 32 5.02 -5.69 16.78
CA TYR A 32 4.16 -5.83 15.62
C TYR A 32 4.85 -5.32 14.37
N PHE A 33 4.99 -6.22 13.39
CA PHE A 33 5.35 -5.85 12.03
C PHE A 33 4.06 -5.49 11.31
N PHE A 34 3.81 -4.21 11.18
CA PHE A 34 2.53 -3.66 10.72
C PHE A 34 2.57 -3.25 9.25
N ASP A 35 1.42 -3.27 8.61
CA ASP A 35 1.17 -2.49 7.39
C ASP A 35 0.53 -1.14 7.75
N SER A 36 0.62 -0.17 6.83
CA SER A 36 0.16 1.20 7.07
C SER A 36 -1.37 1.36 7.15
N GLY A 37 -2.13 0.43 6.60
CA GLY A 37 -3.59 0.54 6.51
C GLY A 37 -4.31 0.75 7.84
N PRO A 38 -4.06 -0.08 8.87
CA PRO A 38 -4.63 0.11 10.21
C PRO A 38 -4.34 1.48 10.84
N LEU A 39 -3.21 2.08 10.52
CA LEU A 39 -2.80 3.37 11.10
C LEU A 39 -3.30 4.59 10.31
N THR A 40 -3.46 4.46 8.99
CA THR A 40 -3.69 5.62 8.11
C THR A 40 -5.04 5.60 7.40
N VAL A 41 -5.68 4.44 7.26
CA VAL A 41 -6.95 4.24 6.55
C VAL A 41 -8.08 3.87 7.49
N ALA A 42 -7.90 2.83 8.32
CA ALA A 42 -8.94 2.28 9.19
C ALA A 42 -9.57 3.33 10.15
N PRO A 43 -8.82 4.31 10.71
CA PRO A 43 -9.41 5.35 11.54
C PRO A 43 -10.45 6.21 10.80
N HIS A 44 -10.30 6.41 9.50
CA HIS A 44 -11.25 7.15 8.66
C HIS A 44 -12.45 6.31 8.22
N MET A 45 -12.36 4.99 8.40
CA MET A 45 -13.45 4.04 8.10
C MET A 45 -14.28 3.69 9.36
N GLY A 46 -14.00 4.29 10.51
CA GLY A 46 -14.73 4.05 11.76
C GLY A 46 -14.56 2.64 12.35
N ARG A 47 -13.46 1.95 12.05
CA ARG A 47 -13.24 0.52 12.37
C ARG A 47 -12.18 0.29 13.45
N VAL A 48 -11.76 1.30 14.19
CA VAL A 48 -10.66 1.16 15.17
C VAL A 48 -11.10 1.34 16.60
N THR A 49 -10.51 0.56 17.50
CA THR A 49 -10.71 0.59 18.95
C THR A 49 -9.48 1.09 19.72
N TYR A 50 -8.40 1.39 18.99
CA TYR A 50 -7.13 1.91 19.49
C TYR A 50 -6.93 3.38 19.10
N ASP A 51 -6.08 4.08 19.83
CA ASP A 51 -5.63 5.42 19.49
C ASP A 51 -4.25 5.35 18.82
N VAL A 52 -4.19 5.70 17.52
CA VAL A 52 -2.95 5.65 16.72
C VAL A 52 -1.80 6.42 17.35
N ASN A 53 -2.10 7.53 18.06
CA ASN A 53 -1.09 8.40 18.65
C ASN A 53 -0.64 8.00 20.06
N LYS A 54 -1.45 7.17 20.77
CA LYS A 54 -1.24 6.88 22.18
C LYS A 54 -1.00 5.42 22.50
N SER A 55 -1.51 4.50 21.66
CA SER A 55 -1.50 3.06 21.98
C SER A 55 -0.20 2.36 21.62
N PHE A 56 0.69 3.02 20.89
CA PHE A 56 1.88 2.38 20.32
C PHE A 56 3.16 3.17 20.51
N THR A 57 4.28 2.46 20.58
CA THR A 57 5.63 3.00 20.47
C THR A 57 6.20 2.63 19.11
N MET A 58 6.38 3.63 18.24
CA MET A 58 6.94 3.44 16.89
C MET A 58 8.43 3.15 16.97
N LEU A 59 8.91 2.16 16.23
CA LEU A 59 10.33 1.82 16.12
C LEU A 59 10.92 2.27 14.78
N GLY A 60 10.15 2.17 13.70
CA GLY A 60 10.57 2.67 12.40
C GLY A 60 9.84 2.00 11.23
N HIS A 61 10.06 2.56 10.04
CA HIS A 61 9.63 2.05 8.74
C HIS A 61 10.66 1.04 8.22
N VAL A 62 10.21 0.04 7.46
CA VAL A 62 11.07 -1.02 6.92
C VAL A 62 11.08 -1.04 5.39
N CYS A 63 9.93 -1.00 4.77
CA CYS A 63 9.82 -1.01 3.32
C CYS A 63 8.43 -0.57 2.84
N GLY A 64 8.33 -0.22 1.56
CA GLY A 64 7.07 0.09 0.90
C GLY A 64 6.88 -0.68 -0.40
N SER A 65 5.63 -0.96 -0.75
CA SER A 65 5.29 -1.59 -2.03
C SER A 65 4.23 -0.76 -2.75
N GLY A 66 4.60 -0.25 -3.91
CA GLY A 66 3.68 0.43 -4.80
C GLY A 66 2.72 -0.54 -5.48
N SER A 67 1.66 0.01 -6.01
CA SER A 67 0.74 -0.67 -6.92
C SER A 67 1.05 -0.29 -8.37
N MET A 68 0.43 -0.96 -9.29
CA MET A 68 0.52 -0.66 -10.72
C MET A 68 -0.88 -0.55 -11.32
N LEU A 69 -1.09 0.49 -12.12
CA LEU A 69 -2.22 0.54 -13.05
C LEU A 69 -1.86 -0.30 -14.26
N VAL A 70 -2.69 -1.29 -14.55
CA VAL A 70 -2.54 -2.19 -15.70
C VAL A 70 -3.81 -2.22 -16.53
N ALA A 71 -3.67 -2.45 -17.83
CA ALA A 71 -4.78 -2.53 -18.78
C ALA A 71 -4.81 -3.89 -19.48
N HIS A 72 -6.00 -4.33 -19.88
CA HIS A 72 -6.11 -5.44 -20.84
C HIS A 72 -5.59 -5.00 -22.21
N PRO A 73 -4.81 -5.83 -22.93
CA PRO A 73 -4.17 -5.44 -24.20
C PRO A 73 -5.12 -5.01 -25.31
N SER A 74 -6.37 -5.51 -25.33
CA SER A 74 -7.38 -5.12 -26.32
C SER A 74 -7.99 -3.74 -26.13
N THR A 75 -7.71 -3.09 -24.96
CA THR A 75 -8.22 -1.74 -24.67
C THR A 75 -7.39 -0.66 -25.40
N PRO A 76 -7.96 0.53 -25.63
CA PRO A 76 -7.21 1.64 -26.22
C PRO A 76 -6.16 2.24 -25.25
N PHE A 77 -6.08 1.76 -24.02
CA PHE A 77 -5.24 2.30 -22.96
C PHE A 77 -3.77 1.86 -23.11
N LYS A 78 -2.92 2.75 -23.58
CA LYS A 78 -1.46 2.58 -23.67
C LYS A 78 -0.71 3.43 -22.65
N THR A 79 -1.29 4.54 -22.27
CA THR A 79 -0.71 5.54 -21.35
C THR A 79 -1.75 6.01 -20.34
N VAL A 80 -1.30 6.68 -19.27
CA VAL A 80 -2.19 7.35 -18.32
C VAL A 80 -3.05 8.40 -19.02
N THR A 81 -2.48 9.13 -19.99
CA THR A 81 -3.22 10.13 -20.79
C THR A 81 -4.37 9.50 -21.55
N ASP A 82 -4.16 8.33 -22.16
CA ASP A 82 -5.25 7.63 -22.87
C ASP A 82 -6.38 7.23 -21.89
N VAL A 83 -6.03 6.74 -20.70
CA VAL A 83 -7.02 6.37 -19.67
C VAL A 83 -7.84 7.60 -19.28
N VAL A 84 -7.19 8.71 -18.97
CA VAL A 84 -7.86 9.93 -18.53
C VAL A 84 -8.74 10.52 -19.64
N ALA A 85 -8.20 10.68 -20.84
CA ALA A 85 -8.92 11.29 -21.96
C ALA A 85 -10.12 10.44 -22.39
N THR A 86 -9.91 9.12 -22.52
CA THR A 86 -10.97 8.22 -22.98
C THR A 86 -12.05 8.05 -21.93
N SER A 87 -11.69 7.93 -20.64
CA SER A 87 -12.69 7.79 -19.58
C SER A 87 -13.57 9.03 -19.41
N LYS A 88 -13.02 10.23 -19.63
CA LYS A 88 -13.79 11.49 -19.63
C LYS A 88 -14.75 11.59 -20.81
N ARG A 89 -14.33 11.15 -22.00
CA ARG A 89 -15.15 11.19 -23.22
C ARG A 89 -16.28 10.16 -23.19
N GLU A 90 -16.03 9.01 -22.56
CA GLU A 90 -16.94 7.85 -22.53
C GLU A 90 -17.22 7.47 -21.06
N SER A 91 -17.82 8.40 -20.29
CA SER A 91 -17.87 8.38 -18.82
C SER A 91 -18.53 7.13 -18.21
N ASP A 92 -19.47 6.50 -18.92
CA ASP A 92 -20.26 5.37 -18.38
C ASP A 92 -19.73 4.00 -18.85
N LYS A 93 -18.63 3.98 -19.60
CA LYS A 93 -18.17 2.76 -20.28
C LYS A 93 -17.03 2.07 -19.58
N TRP A 94 -16.21 2.81 -18.82
CA TRP A 94 -14.93 2.31 -18.36
C TRP A 94 -14.92 2.06 -16.86
N SER A 95 -14.29 0.96 -16.47
CA SER A 95 -14.18 0.53 -15.09
C SER A 95 -12.74 0.15 -14.72
N TYR A 96 -12.48 0.04 -13.43
CA TYR A 96 -11.24 -0.53 -12.91
C TYR A 96 -11.53 -1.52 -11.79
N GLY A 97 -10.82 -2.64 -11.82
CA GLY A 97 -10.90 -3.68 -10.80
C GLY A 97 -9.94 -3.42 -9.63
N THR A 98 -10.25 -3.96 -8.48
CA THR A 98 -9.39 -4.00 -7.30
C THR A 98 -9.59 -5.27 -6.48
N SER A 99 -8.73 -5.51 -5.50
CA SER A 99 -8.84 -6.66 -4.58
C SER A 99 -9.91 -6.52 -3.49
N GLY A 100 -10.74 -5.45 -3.52
CA GLY A 100 -11.84 -5.22 -2.57
C GLY A 100 -12.00 -3.77 -2.19
N VAL A 101 -13.12 -3.46 -1.52
CA VAL A 101 -13.47 -2.11 -1.07
C VAL A 101 -12.59 -1.68 0.11
N GLY A 102 -12.13 -0.42 0.09
CA GLY A 102 -11.32 0.19 1.17
C GLY A 102 -9.88 -0.34 1.26
N GLY A 103 -9.50 -1.29 0.41
CA GLY A 103 -8.13 -1.78 0.33
C GLY A 103 -7.19 -0.82 -0.43
N PRO A 104 -5.85 -1.07 -0.39
CA PRO A 104 -4.87 -0.16 -0.98
C PRO A 104 -5.08 0.07 -2.48
N HIS A 105 -5.49 -0.94 -3.23
CA HIS A 105 -5.77 -0.81 -4.66
C HIS A 105 -7.01 0.05 -4.96
N HIS A 106 -8.05 -0.03 -4.12
CA HIS A 106 -9.22 0.85 -4.22
C HIS A 106 -8.84 2.30 -3.94
N LEU A 107 -8.09 2.54 -2.87
CA LEU A 107 -7.59 3.87 -2.53
C LEU A 107 -6.69 4.44 -3.62
N SER A 108 -5.83 3.61 -4.23
CA SER A 108 -5.01 4.03 -5.39
C SER A 108 -5.89 4.48 -6.56
N GLY A 109 -6.95 3.74 -6.87
CA GLY A 109 -7.89 4.07 -7.94
C GLY A 109 -8.67 5.35 -7.67
N GLU A 110 -9.21 5.52 -6.47
CA GLU A 110 -9.94 6.74 -6.10
C GLU A 110 -9.02 7.96 -6.02
N TYR A 111 -7.79 7.79 -5.51
CA TYR A 111 -6.78 8.84 -5.53
C TYR A 111 -6.40 9.22 -6.98
N PHE A 112 -6.23 8.23 -7.85
CA PHE A 112 -6.02 8.47 -9.29
C PHE A 112 -7.16 9.29 -9.89
N LYS A 113 -8.41 8.92 -9.66
CA LYS A 113 -9.59 9.66 -10.13
C LYS A 113 -9.60 11.10 -9.60
N SER A 114 -9.31 11.30 -8.32
CA SER A 114 -9.32 12.63 -7.69
C SER A 114 -8.26 13.57 -8.25
N VAL A 115 -7.06 13.04 -8.54
CA VAL A 115 -5.93 13.84 -9.05
C VAL A 115 -6.04 14.11 -10.56
N THR A 116 -6.52 13.12 -11.33
CA THR A 116 -6.56 13.22 -12.80
C THR A 116 -7.90 13.67 -13.37
N GLY A 117 -8.97 13.54 -12.58
CA GLY A 117 -10.35 13.68 -13.02
C GLY A 117 -10.81 12.55 -13.95
N ALA A 118 -10.15 11.40 -13.96
CA ALA A 118 -10.61 10.22 -14.70
C ALA A 118 -11.99 9.76 -14.19
N VAL A 119 -12.85 9.33 -15.12
CA VAL A 119 -14.21 8.86 -14.82
C VAL A 119 -14.24 7.35 -15.02
N LEU A 120 -14.14 6.60 -13.92
CA LEU A 120 -14.05 5.14 -13.93
C LEU A 120 -14.98 4.56 -12.87
N LEU A 121 -15.72 3.50 -13.22
CA LEU A 121 -16.51 2.73 -12.26
C LEU A 121 -15.60 1.76 -11.50
N HIS A 122 -15.70 1.73 -10.17
CA HIS A 122 -14.99 0.75 -9.36
C HIS A 122 -15.70 -0.61 -9.37
N VAL A 123 -14.92 -1.68 -9.61
CA VAL A 123 -15.39 -3.08 -9.57
C VAL A 123 -14.58 -3.84 -8.51
N PRO A 124 -15.14 -4.06 -7.31
CA PRO A 124 -14.46 -4.79 -6.24
C PRO A 124 -14.50 -6.30 -6.48
N TYR A 125 -13.35 -6.96 -6.27
CA TYR A 125 -13.23 -8.42 -6.27
C TYR A 125 -12.93 -8.95 -4.87
N LYS A 126 -13.16 -10.22 -4.63
CA LYS A 126 -12.78 -10.91 -3.40
C LYS A 126 -11.30 -11.34 -3.45
N GLY A 127 -10.40 -10.34 -3.58
CA GLY A 127 -8.96 -10.54 -3.65
C GLY A 127 -8.34 -10.27 -5.02
N GLY A 128 -7.00 -10.22 -5.07
CA GLY A 128 -6.25 -9.86 -6.28
C GLY A 128 -6.25 -10.97 -7.36
N GLY A 129 -6.36 -12.24 -6.96
CA GLY A 129 -6.37 -13.38 -7.90
C GLY A 129 -7.55 -13.33 -8.89
N PRO A 130 -8.80 -13.30 -8.40
CA PRO A 130 -9.99 -13.14 -9.26
C PRO A 130 -9.95 -11.87 -10.11
N ALA A 131 -9.51 -10.73 -9.54
CA ALA A 131 -9.39 -9.48 -10.27
C ALA A 131 -8.39 -9.57 -11.45
N MET A 132 -7.24 -10.20 -11.23
CA MET A 132 -6.23 -10.41 -12.28
C MET A 132 -6.72 -11.40 -13.36
N ALA A 133 -7.44 -12.45 -12.97
CA ALA A 133 -8.02 -13.40 -13.92
C ALA A 133 -9.02 -12.70 -14.85
N ASP A 134 -9.89 -11.87 -14.32
CA ASP A 134 -10.88 -11.11 -15.09
C ASP A 134 -10.22 -10.02 -15.97
N LEU A 135 -9.14 -9.36 -15.50
CA LEU A 135 -8.36 -8.48 -16.34
C LEU A 135 -7.77 -9.25 -17.53
N MET A 136 -7.11 -10.39 -17.28
CA MET A 136 -6.50 -11.20 -18.34
C MET A 136 -7.55 -11.78 -19.31
N GLY A 137 -8.77 -12.00 -18.84
CA GLY A 137 -9.93 -12.45 -19.64
C GLY A 137 -10.67 -11.32 -20.36
N GLY A 138 -10.26 -10.05 -20.15
CA GLY A 138 -10.92 -8.88 -20.75
C GLY A 138 -12.28 -8.51 -20.17
N GLN A 139 -12.64 -9.09 -19.00
CA GLN A 139 -13.91 -8.78 -18.31
C GLN A 139 -13.87 -7.41 -17.61
N VAL A 140 -12.69 -7.00 -17.16
CA VAL A 140 -12.43 -5.65 -16.64
C VAL A 140 -11.31 -5.01 -17.45
N PRO A 141 -11.45 -3.74 -17.90
CA PRO A 141 -10.48 -3.11 -18.79
C PRO A 141 -9.19 -2.67 -18.11
N LEU A 142 -9.29 -2.29 -16.83
CA LEU A 142 -8.19 -1.75 -16.02
C LEU A 142 -8.17 -2.42 -14.64
N LEU A 143 -6.99 -2.47 -14.04
CA LEU A 143 -6.81 -2.98 -12.67
C LEU A 143 -5.73 -2.19 -11.95
N PHE A 144 -5.97 -1.83 -10.69
CA PHE A 144 -4.89 -1.54 -9.76
C PHE A 144 -4.49 -2.83 -9.04
N SER A 145 -3.21 -3.19 -9.14
CA SER A 145 -2.69 -4.47 -8.62
C SER A 145 -1.31 -4.30 -7.98
N SER A 146 -0.98 -5.20 -7.06
CA SER A 146 0.40 -5.37 -6.59
C SER A 146 1.31 -5.79 -7.75
N LEU A 147 2.61 -5.48 -7.67
CA LEU A 147 3.57 -5.72 -8.75
C LEU A 147 3.78 -7.21 -9.05
N GLY A 148 3.85 -8.06 -8.02
CA GLY A 148 4.17 -9.49 -8.19
C GLY A 148 3.30 -10.21 -9.22
N PRO A 149 1.96 -10.21 -9.09
CA PRO A 149 1.07 -10.82 -10.09
C PRO A 149 1.21 -10.22 -11.49
N VAL A 150 1.54 -8.91 -11.58
CA VAL A 150 1.69 -8.24 -12.87
C VAL A 150 2.92 -8.73 -13.64
N VAL A 151 4.02 -9.09 -12.94
CA VAL A 151 5.26 -9.52 -13.61
C VAL A 151 5.03 -10.72 -14.54
N SER A 152 4.38 -11.76 -14.05
CA SER A 152 4.12 -12.97 -14.84
C SER A 152 3.10 -12.72 -15.95
N ALA A 153 2.03 -11.98 -15.67
CA ALA A 153 0.98 -11.67 -16.62
C ALA A 153 1.50 -10.76 -17.77
N ALA A 154 2.34 -9.78 -17.45
CA ALA A 154 2.94 -8.89 -18.44
C ALA A 154 3.96 -9.63 -19.34
N LYS A 155 4.82 -10.50 -18.77
CA LYS A 155 5.72 -11.35 -19.54
C LYS A 155 4.99 -12.28 -20.51
N ALA A 156 3.80 -12.74 -20.13
CA ALA A 156 2.94 -13.55 -20.99
C ALA A 156 2.13 -12.71 -22.01
N GLY A 157 2.29 -11.39 -22.05
CA GLY A 157 1.53 -10.48 -22.92
C GLY A 157 0.04 -10.39 -22.62
N LYS A 158 -0.39 -10.84 -21.43
CA LYS A 158 -1.80 -10.89 -21.02
C LYS A 158 -2.31 -9.57 -20.43
N VAL A 159 -1.40 -8.71 -19.99
CA VAL A 159 -1.71 -7.38 -19.46
C VAL A 159 -0.68 -6.38 -19.95
N ARG A 160 -1.06 -5.10 -20.00
CA ARG A 160 -0.20 -3.96 -20.32
C ARG A 160 0.03 -3.12 -19.07
N PRO A 161 1.25 -3.07 -18.52
CA PRO A 161 1.65 -2.10 -17.50
C PRO A 161 1.50 -0.67 -18.02
N ILE A 162 0.93 0.23 -17.22
CA ILE A 162 0.67 1.63 -17.60
C ILE A 162 1.52 2.60 -16.75
N ALA A 163 1.43 2.52 -15.43
CA ALA A 163 2.19 3.35 -14.51
C ALA A 163 2.26 2.73 -13.12
N VAL A 164 3.34 2.99 -12.39
CA VAL A 164 3.48 2.60 -10.98
C VAL A 164 3.10 3.76 -10.05
N THR A 165 2.57 3.42 -8.88
CA THR A 165 2.07 4.39 -7.90
C THR A 165 3.11 4.85 -6.89
N SER A 166 4.33 4.32 -6.95
CA SER A 166 5.48 4.78 -6.17
C SER A 166 6.16 5.98 -6.83
N LEU A 167 6.93 6.75 -6.05
CA LEU A 167 7.72 7.89 -6.57
C LEU A 167 8.93 7.44 -7.40
N LYS A 168 9.37 6.20 -7.20
CA LYS A 168 10.46 5.59 -7.98
C LYS A 168 9.90 4.45 -8.84
N ARG A 169 10.48 4.24 -10.02
CA ARG A 169 10.14 3.09 -10.86
C ARG A 169 10.48 1.79 -10.15
N SER A 170 9.69 0.76 -10.42
CA SER A 170 9.97 -0.57 -9.92
C SER A 170 11.17 -1.20 -10.63
N ASN A 171 12.05 -1.86 -9.89
CA ASN A 171 13.14 -2.66 -10.47
C ASN A 171 12.63 -3.80 -11.37
N ALA A 172 11.44 -4.31 -11.10
CA ALA A 172 10.81 -5.33 -11.96
C ALA A 172 10.24 -4.76 -13.26
N PHE A 173 10.05 -3.44 -13.34
CA PHE A 173 9.49 -2.74 -14.50
C PHE A 173 10.21 -1.39 -14.72
N PRO A 174 11.50 -1.41 -15.06
CA PRO A 174 12.30 -0.18 -15.19
C PRO A 174 11.82 0.75 -16.32
N ASP A 175 11.10 0.23 -17.30
CA ASP A 175 10.56 1.01 -18.43
C ASP A 175 9.17 1.58 -18.15
N VAL A 176 8.50 1.16 -17.07
CA VAL A 176 7.17 1.66 -16.71
C VAL A 176 7.31 2.93 -15.87
N PRO A 177 6.77 4.07 -16.31
CA PRO A 177 6.90 5.33 -15.60
C PRO A 177 6.11 5.35 -14.30
N THR A 178 6.47 6.26 -13.39
CA THR A 178 5.65 6.61 -12.24
C THR A 178 4.60 7.66 -12.63
N PHE A 179 3.52 7.78 -11.84
CA PHE A 179 2.56 8.87 -12.03
C PHE A 179 3.23 10.25 -11.84
N ASP A 180 4.21 10.35 -10.93
CA ASP A 180 4.96 11.60 -10.70
C ASP A 180 5.76 12.02 -11.93
N GLU A 181 6.45 11.08 -12.60
CA GLU A 181 7.17 11.32 -13.86
C GLU A 181 6.23 11.78 -14.99
N LEU A 182 4.98 11.29 -14.98
CA LEU A 182 3.95 11.65 -15.97
C LEU A 182 3.27 13.00 -15.68
N GLY A 183 3.77 13.77 -14.70
CA GLY A 183 3.31 15.13 -14.40
C GLY A 183 2.31 15.22 -13.25
N TYR A 184 1.90 14.13 -12.66
CA TYR A 184 1.05 14.10 -11.45
C TYR A 184 1.93 14.20 -10.20
N LYS A 185 2.52 15.38 -9.99
CA LYS A 185 3.55 15.62 -8.98
C LYS A 185 3.10 15.25 -7.56
N GLY A 186 3.95 14.48 -6.87
CA GLY A 186 3.66 13.96 -5.53
C GLY A 186 2.61 12.85 -5.50
N PHE A 187 2.21 12.31 -6.65
CA PHE A 187 1.32 11.14 -6.65
C PHE A 187 2.07 9.93 -6.09
N GLU A 188 1.73 9.57 -4.87
CA GLU A 188 2.23 8.37 -4.20
C GLU A 188 1.09 7.61 -3.56
N SER A 189 0.95 6.33 -3.92
CA SER A 189 0.05 5.37 -3.28
C SER A 189 0.80 4.07 -3.03
N VAL A 190 1.40 3.98 -1.87
CA VAL A 190 2.28 2.88 -1.44
C VAL A 190 1.71 2.28 -0.16
N ALA A 191 1.51 0.96 -0.15
CA ALA A 191 1.36 0.21 1.09
C ALA A 191 2.76 0.02 1.68
N TRP A 192 2.97 0.39 2.94
CA TRP A 192 4.27 0.31 3.56
C TRP A 192 4.20 -0.35 4.93
N TYR A 193 5.34 -0.87 5.36
CA TYR A 193 5.47 -1.73 6.51
C TYR A 193 6.51 -1.18 7.48
N GLY A 194 6.28 -1.41 8.75
CA GLY A 194 7.17 -0.94 9.79
C GLY A 194 7.08 -1.82 11.03
N LEU A 195 7.85 -1.43 12.03
CA LEU A 195 7.92 -2.13 13.32
C LEU A 195 7.47 -1.18 14.43
N MET A 196 6.63 -1.68 15.33
CA MET A 196 6.20 -0.97 16.54
C MET A 196 5.98 -1.94 17.69
N GLY A 197 5.85 -1.41 18.90
CA GLY A 197 5.45 -2.13 20.09
C GLY A 197 4.31 -1.42 20.83
N PRO A 198 3.85 -1.96 21.97
CA PRO A 198 2.86 -1.30 22.82
C PRO A 198 3.38 0.02 23.37
N ALA A 199 2.49 0.92 23.73
CA ALA A 199 2.87 2.16 24.38
C ALA A 199 3.56 1.92 25.73
N GLY A 200 4.49 2.82 26.10
CA GLY A 200 5.16 2.78 27.40
C GLY A 200 6.34 1.81 27.50
N MET A 201 6.89 1.33 26.39
CA MET A 201 8.13 0.55 26.45
C MET A 201 9.27 1.37 27.07
N PRO A 202 10.17 0.75 27.89
CA PRO A 202 11.34 1.42 28.46
C PRO A 202 12.23 2.06 27.39
N ALA A 203 12.75 3.26 27.67
CA ALA A 203 13.51 4.03 26.68
C ALA A 203 14.78 3.32 26.19
N ASP A 204 15.45 2.56 27.04
CA ASP A 204 16.64 1.76 26.70
C ASP A 204 16.28 0.58 25.77
N VAL A 205 15.11 -0.04 25.97
CA VAL A 205 14.59 -1.10 25.10
C VAL A 205 14.26 -0.51 23.72
N VAL A 206 13.54 0.61 23.67
CA VAL A 206 13.23 1.33 22.41
C VAL A 206 14.52 1.70 21.69
N ALA A 207 15.49 2.31 22.38
CA ALA A 207 16.77 2.70 21.79
C ALA A 207 17.55 1.49 21.24
N ARG A 208 17.51 0.34 21.92
CA ARG A 208 18.17 -0.89 21.46
C ARG A 208 17.50 -1.44 20.20
N LEU A 209 16.16 -1.49 20.15
CA LEU A 209 15.40 -1.99 19.00
C LEU A 209 15.57 -1.06 17.80
N SER A 210 15.49 0.26 17.99
CA SER A 210 15.69 1.23 16.92
C SER A 210 17.09 1.16 16.32
N ARG A 211 18.14 1.02 17.17
CA ARG A 211 19.51 0.79 16.67
C ARG A 211 19.64 -0.50 15.89
N ALA A 212 18.96 -1.58 16.31
CA ALA A 212 18.95 -2.83 15.57
C ALA A 212 18.30 -2.66 14.20
N LEU A 213 17.19 -1.91 14.11
CA LEU A 213 16.54 -1.60 12.84
C LEU A 213 17.41 -0.75 11.93
N THR A 214 18.12 0.26 12.47
CA THR A 214 19.08 1.06 11.69
C THR A 214 20.19 0.19 11.09
N LYS A 215 20.73 -0.76 11.86
CA LYS A 215 21.75 -1.71 11.35
C LYS A 215 21.22 -2.61 10.22
N VAL A 216 19.94 -2.94 10.21
CA VAL A 216 19.32 -3.64 9.07
C VAL A 216 19.44 -2.80 7.79
N GLY A 217 19.22 -1.49 7.89
CA GLY A 217 19.37 -0.57 6.75
C GLY A 217 20.80 -0.42 6.23
N GLU A 218 21.80 -0.68 7.08
CA GLU A 218 23.22 -0.65 6.72
C GLU A 218 23.68 -1.97 6.06
N ASP A 219 22.93 -3.06 6.24
CA ASP A 219 23.25 -4.38 5.69
C ASP A 219 22.67 -4.54 4.28
N LYS A 220 23.55 -4.38 3.27
CA LYS A 220 23.16 -4.49 1.85
C LYS A 220 22.50 -5.83 1.51
N ALA A 221 22.99 -6.93 2.08
CA ALA A 221 22.45 -8.27 1.78
C ALA A 221 21.01 -8.40 2.31
N VAL A 222 20.72 -7.87 3.48
CA VAL A 222 19.35 -7.85 4.05
C VAL A 222 18.44 -6.93 3.23
N MET A 223 18.92 -5.75 2.83
CA MET A 223 18.17 -4.82 1.99
C MET A 223 17.84 -5.44 0.62
N GLU A 224 18.78 -6.17 0.01
CA GLU A 224 18.55 -6.91 -1.22
C GLU A 224 17.51 -8.04 -1.05
N GLN A 225 17.53 -8.74 0.07
CA GLN A 225 16.52 -9.77 0.38
C GLN A 225 15.13 -9.15 0.52
N ILE A 226 15.00 -8.00 1.19
CA ILE A 226 13.72 -7.28 1.28
C ILE A 226 13.25 -6.87 -0.13
N ASN A 227 14.13 -6.27 -0.93
CA ASN A 227 13.81 -5.86 -2.31
C ASN A 227 13.36 -7.05 -3.18
N ALA A 228 13.96 -8.22 -2.99
CA ALA A 228 13.59 -9.44 -3.72
C ALA A 228 12.15 -9.93 -3.41
N THR A 229 11.56 -9.49 -2.30
CA THR A 229 10.14 -9.77 -1.98
C THR A 229 9.15 -8.88 -2.75
N GLY A 230 9.64 -7.87 -3.47
CA GLY A 230 8.81 -6.85 -4.14
C GLY A 230 8.42 -5.69 -3.23
N CYS A 231 9.08 -5.57 -2.09
CA CYS A 231 8.96 -4.43 -1.18
C CYS A 231 10.24 -3.57 -1.28
N ASP A 232 10.11 -2.33 -1.68
CA ASP A 232 11.25 -1.41 -1.78
C ASP A 232 11.78 -1.09 -0.38
N ALA A 233 12.97 -1.62 -0.06
CA ALA A 233 13.57 -1.50 1.27
C ALA A 233 14.00 -0.05 1.54
N GLU A 234 13.50 0.52 2.63
CA GLU A 234 13.82 1.85 3.10
C GLU A 234 13.66 1.90 4.60
N ILE A 235 14.74 2.04 5.35
CA ILE A 235 14.67 2.15 6.80
C ILE A 235 14.57 3.62 7.19
N LEU A 236 13.40 4.01 7.78
CA LEU A 236 13.23 5.34 8.36
C LEU A 236 13.11 5.24 9.88
N PRO A 237 13.69 6.19 10.63
CA PRO A 237 13.56 6.25 12.09
C PRO A 237 12.12 6.57 12.52
N ALA A 238 11.83 6.40 13.80
CA ALA A 238 10.49 6.52 14.37
C ALA A 238 9.81 7.87 14.12
N ASP A 239 10.56 8.97 14.22
CA ASP A 239 10.06 10.34 14.00
C ASP A 239 9.58 10.55 12.56
N GLN A 240 10.41 10.16 11.57
CA GLN A 240 10.03 10.23 10.15
C GLN A 240 8.87 9.28 9.82
N THR A 241 8.83 8.11 10.47
CA THR A 241 7.71 7.17 10.32
C THR A 241 6.40 7.77 10.84
N LEU A 242 6.44 8.47 11.98
CA LEU A 242 5.27 9.17 12.53
C LEU A 242 4.82 10.33 11.63
N GLU A 243 5.74 11.06 11.01
CA GLU A 243 5.42 12.09 10.02
C GLU A 243 4.73 11.48 8.80
N LYS A 244 5.23 10.35 8.30
CA LYS A 244 4.62 9.61 7.20
C LYS A 244 3.21 9.12 7.55
N ILE A 245 2.98 8.61 8.76
CA ILE A 245 1.64 8.23 9.24
C ILE A 245 0.69 9.43 9.18
N ARG A 246 1.11 10.60 9.69
CA ARG A 246 0.27 11.80 9.70
C ARG A 246 -0.07 12.28 8.28
N ALA A 247 0.93 12.33 7.41
CA ALA A 247 0.75 12.74 6.02
C ALA A 247 -0.18 11.79 5.25
N ASP A 248 0.03 10.48 5.37
CA ASP A 248 -0.81 9.47 4.73
C ASP A 248 -2.22 9.45 5.32
N SER A 249 -2.38 9.58 6.64
CA SER A 249 -3.70 9.66 7.28
C SER A 249 -4.50 10.85 6.77
N ALA A 250 -3.88 12.02 6.63
CA ALA A 250 -4.53 13.20 6.06
C ALA A 250 -4.93 13.00 4.59
N LYS A 251 -4.02 12.43 3.79
CA LYS A 251 -4.26 12.10 2.37
C LYS A 251 -5.43 11.12 2.21
N TRP A 252 -5.37 9.98 2.90
CA TRP A 252 -6.39 8.94 2.78
C TRP A 252 -7.73 9.37 3.37
N GLY A 253 -7.73 10.13 4.46
CA GLY A 253 -8.95 10.71 5.02
C GLY A 253 -9.68 11.59 4.00
N LYS A 254 -8.92 12.41 3.24
CA LYS A 254 -9.50 13.22 2.16
C LYS A 254 -10.04 12.33 1.02
N VAL A 255 -9.27 11.35 0.54
CA VAL A 255 -9.70 10.45 -0.55
C VAL A 255 -10.95 9.67 -0.16
N ILE A 256 -10.99 9.10 1.05
CA ILE A 256 -12.14 8.34 1.57
C ILE A 256 -13.39 9.21 1.62
N LYS A 257 -13.26 10.43 2.12
CA LYS A 257 -14.37 11.39 2.21
C LYS A 257 -14.88 11.80 0.82
N ASP A 258 -13.97 12.21 -0.07
CA ASP A 258 -14.33 12.73 -1.39
C ASP A 258 -14.94 11.64 -2.28
N ALA A 259 -14.46 10.42 -2.18
CA ALA A 259 -14.98 9.25 -2.91
C ALA A 259 -16.16 8.56 -2.20
N ASN A 260 -16.58 9.05 -1.03
CA ASN A 260 -17.66 8.48 -0.21
C ASN A 260 -17.47 6.96 0.03
N ILE A 261 -16.22 6.55 0.31
CA ILE A 261 -15.90 5.15 0.58
C ILE A 261 -16.46 4.77 1.95
N LYS A 262 -17.34 3.79 1.97
CA LYS A 262 -17.95 3.29 3.21
C LYS A 262 -17.35 1.95 3.60
N PRO A 263 -17.27 1.64 4.91
CA PRO A 263 -16.94 0.31 5.38
C PRO A 263 -17.97 -0.71 4.91
N GLU A 264 -17.50 -1.90 4.54
CA GLU A 264 -18.34 -3.08 4.31
C GLU A 264 -18.81 -3.69 5.62
#